data_e5a7d1475d0f66797354b4bda6395d64
#
_entry.id   e5a7d1475d0f66797354b4bda6395d64
#
_cell.length_a   1.000
_cell.length_b   1.000
_cell.length_c   1.000
_cell.angle_alpha   90.00
_cell.angle_beta   90.00
_cell.angle_gamma   90.00
#
_symmetry.space_group_name_H-M   'P 1'
#
loop_
_entity.id
_entity.type
_entity.pdbx_description
1 polymer ?
#
loop_
_entity_poly.entity_id
_entity_poly.type
_entity_poly.pdbx_seq_one_letter_code
_entity_poly.pdbx_strand_id
1 'polypeptide(L)'
;MNKFKTIIAAALLSLCLSGLVNADTPMVDVNSATAEQLADALFGVGPAKAEAIIAYREANGDFEHIDELINVRGIGMSTVDRNRERIQLGERETE
;
A
#
# COMPACT_ATOMS: atom_id res chain seq x y z
N MET A 1 13.31 -2.40 -40.22
CA MET A 1 12.30 -1.55 -39.74
C MET A 1 11.12 -2.29 -39.30
N ASN A 2 10.61 -3.13 -40.06
CA ASN A 2 9.43 -3.87 -39.65
C ASN A 2 9.61 -4.67 -38.41
N LYS A 3 10.81 -5.06 -38.16
CA LYS A 3 11.09 -5.87 -37.01
C LYS A 3 10.81 -5.16 -35.75
N PHE A 4 10.97 -3.87 -35.74
CA PHE A 4 10.71 -3.11 -34.55
C PHE A 4 9.29 -3.22 -34.10
N LYS A 5 8.39 -3.15 -35.06
CA LYS A 5 7.00 -3.21 -34.70
C LYS A 5 6.65 -4.52 -34.08
N THR A 6 7.22 -5.56 -34.59
CA THR A 6 6.95 -6.87 -34.08
C THR A 6 7.41 -6.99 -32.65
N ILE A 7 8.55 -6.44 -32.38
CA ILE A 7 9.09 -6.53 -31.02
C ILE A 7 8.23 -5.79 -30.06
N ILE A 8 7.73 -4.65 -30.47
CA ILE A 8 6.89 -3.87 -29.61
C ILE A 8 5.65 -4.63 -29.24
N ALA A 9 5.09 -5.33 -30.18
CA ALA A 9 3.89 -6.09 -29.90
C ALA A 9 4.15 -7.13 -28.84
N ALA A 10 5.28 -7.75 -28.91
CA ALA A 10 5.60 -8.76 -27.93
C ALA A 10 5.70 -8.16 -26.55
N ALA A 11 6.26 -7.00 -26.48
CA ALA A 11 6.41 -6.37 -25.20
C ALA A 11 5.06 -6.09 -24.56
N LEU A 12 4.13 -5.70 -25.36
CA LEU A 12 2.80 -5.43 -24.83
C LEU A 12 2.18 -6.65 -24.18
N LEU A 13 2.37 -7.77 -24.79
CA LEU A 13 1.84 -9.00 -24.24
C LEU A 13 2.44 -9.27 -22.88
N SER A 14 3.70 -9.01 -22.73
CA SER A 14 4.35 -9.25 -21.45
C SER A 14 3.73 -8.40 -20.37
N LEU A 15 3.43 -7.18 -20.70
CA LEU A 15 2.85 -6.30 -19.71
C LEU A 15 1.53 -6.81 -19.23
N CYS A 16 0.74 -7.32 -20.11
CA CYS A 16 -0.55 -7.82 -19.69
C CYS A 16 -0.42 -8.94 -18.69
N LEU A 17 0.50 -9.82 -18.91
CA LEU A 17 0.69 -10.90 -17.97
C LEU A 17 1.12 -10.39 -16.60
N SER A 18 1.98 -9.43 -16.60
CA SER A 18 2.42 -8.87 -15.34
C SER A 18 1.25 -8.28 -14.57
N GLY A 19 0.39 -7.60 -15.27
CA GLY A 19 -0.73 -6.98 -14.62
C GLY A 19 -1.61 -7.99 -13.94
N LEU A 20 -1.80 -9.13 -14.55
CA LEU A 20 -2.65 -10.13 -13.97
C LEU A 20 -2.09 -10.66 -12.67
N VAL A 21 -0.80 -10.80 -12.60
CA VAL A 21 -0.20 -11.38 -11.42
C VAL A 21 -0.42 -10.51 -10.21
N ASN A 22 -0.42 -9.21 -10.41
CA ASN A 22 -0.48 -8.31 -9.28
C ASN A 22 -1.87 -8.00 -8.81
N ALA A 23 -2.86 -8.53 -9.46
CA ALA A 23 -4.21 -8.14 -9.12
C ALA A 23 -4.68 -8.68 -7.80
N ASP A 24 -4.02 -9.70 -7.26
CA ASP A 24 -4.56 -10.39 -6.13
C ASP A 24 -4.35 -9.73 -4.79
N THR A 25 -3.27 -9.00 -4.62
CA THR A 25 -2.95 -8.51 -3.29
C THR A 25 -2.62 -7.03 -3.37
N PRO A 26 -3.63 -6.21 -3.24
CA PRO A 26 -3.38 -4.77 -3.24
C PRO A 26 -2.61 -4.40 -1.99
N MET A 27 -1.60 -3.57 -2.17
CA MET A 27 -0.81 -3.09 -1.06
C MET A 27 -0.99 -1.59 -0.93
N VAL A 28 -0.87 -1.11 0.29
CA VAL A 28 -1.02 0.30 0.54
C VAL A 28 0.14 0.76 1.41
N ASP A 29 0.68 1.92 1.06
CA ASP A 29 1.81 2.49 1.80
C ASP A 29 1.24 3.36 2.89
N VAL A 30 1.32 2.90 4.14
CA VAL A 30 0.72 3.65 5.24
C VAL A 30 1.40 4.97 5.48
N ASN A 31 2.58 5.18 4.93
CA ASN A 31 3.29 6.44 5.12
C ASN A 31 2.90 7.51 4.12
N SER A 32 2.21 7.14 3.06
CA SER A 32 1.86 8.13 2.05
C SER A 32 0.42 8.04 1.56
N ALA A 33 -0.30 7.01 1.92
CA ALA A 33 -1.64 6.81 1.38
C ALA A 33 -2.61 7.84 1.93
N THR A 34 -3.67 8.09 1.17
CA THR A 34 -4.77 8.93 1.65
C THR A 34 -5.67 8.10 2.54
N ALA A 35 -6.55 8.78 3.26
CA ALA A 35 -7.51 8.08 4.11
C ALA A 35 -8.37 7.14 3.30
N GLU A 36 -8.75 7.57 2.12
CA GLU A 36 -9.58 6.75 1.26
C GLU A 36 -8.85 5.49 0.84
N GLN A 37 -7.59 5.63 0.47
CA GLN A 37 -6.81 4.48 0.07
C GLN A 37 -6.62 3.50 1.21
N LEU A 38 -6.40 4.02 2.42
CA LEU A 38 -6.24 3.15 3.56
C LEU A 38 -7.51 2.40 3.88
N ALA A 39 -8.63 3.10 3.83
CA ALA A 39 -9.90 2.46 4.14
C ALA A 39 -10.25 1.40 3.11
N ASP A 40 -9.89 1.63 1.86
CA ASP A 40 -10.20 0.68 0.81
C ASP A 40 -9.31 -0.56 0.87
N ALA A 41 -8.07 -0.38 1.25
CA ALA A 41 -7.12 -1.47 1.16
C ALA A 41 -7.04 -2.33 2.41
N LEU A 42 -7.34 -1.78 3.58
CA LEU A 42 -7.11 -2.49 4.82
C LEU A 42 -8.40 -3.01 5.41
N PHE A 43 -8.39 -4.28 5.79
CA PHE A 43 -9.54 -4.88 6.44
C PHE A 43 -9.75 -4.26 7.81
N GLY A 44 -10.98 -3.96 8.14
CA GLY A 44 -11.28 -3.46 9.46
C GLY A 44 -10.88 -2.03 9.70
N VAL A 45 -10.44 -1.32 8.68
CA VAL A 45 -10.04 0.06 8.81
C VAL A 45 -10.99 0.90 8.00
N GLY A 46 -11.94 1.50 8.66
CA GLY A 46 -12.87 2.40 8.00
C GLY A 46 -12.32 3.80 7.96
N PRO A 47 -13.14 4.76 7.52
CA PRO A 47 -12.65 6.13 7.37
C PRO A 47 -12.10 6.74 8.64
N ALA A 48 -12.73 6.48 9.77
CA ALA A 48 -12.27 7.10 11.01
C ALA A 48 -10.91 6.56 11.42
N LYS A 49 -10.70 5.26 11.27
CA LYS A 49 -9.40 4.70 11.61
C LYS A 49 -8.35 5.09 10.60
N ALA A 50 -8.75 5.21 9.35
CA ALA A 50 -7.82 5.67 8.33
C ALA A 50 -7.33 7.07 8.64
N GLU A 51 -8.23 7.92 9.08
CA GLU A 51 -7.81 9.27 9.43
C GLU A 51 -6.94 9.29 10.66
N ALA A 52 -7.18 8.37 11.58
CA ALA A 52 -6.33 8.26 12.76
C ALA A 52 -4.93 7.85 12.37
N ILE A 53 -4.78 7.00 11.37
CA ILE A 53 -3.47 6.62 10.89
C ILE A 53 -2.73 7.85 10.35
N ILE A 54 -3.44 8.65 9.58
CA ILE A 54 -2.83 9.84 9.00
C ILE A 54 -2.44 10.82 10.10
N ALA A 55 -3.31 11.02 11.07
CA ALA A 55 -3.01 11.93 12.15
C ALA A 55 -1.79 11.47 12.93
N TYR A 56 -1.69 10.16 13.13
CA TYR A 56 -0.55 9.63 13.87
C TYR A 56 0.75 9.88 13.11
N ARG A 57 0.76 9.60 11.82
CA ARG A 57 2.01 9.78 11.10
C ARG A 57 2.40 11.24 10.97
N GLU A 58 1.41 12.13 10.95
CA GLU A 58 1.73 13.54 10.88
C GLU A 58 2.28 14.06 12.19
N ALA A 59 1.85 13.49 13.29
CA ALA A 59 2.31 13.93 14.58
C ALA A 59 3.62 13.27 14.99
N ASN A 60 3.85 12.05 14.55
CA ASN A 60 4.97 11.26 15.04
C ASN A 60 5.99 10.88 14.00
N GLY A 61 5.74 11.21 12.75
CA GLY A 61 6.64 10.80 11.68
C GLY A 61 6.20 9.50 11.07
N ASP A 62 6.91 9.10 10.04
CA ASP A 62 6.54 7.90 9.29
C ASP A 62 6.63 6.67 10.18
N PHE A 63 5.81 5.70 9.85
CA PHE A 63 5.90 4.40 10.51
C PHE A 63 7.17 3.71 10.04
N GLU A 64 7.92 3.18 10.97
CA GLU A 64 9.13 2.45 10.64
C GLU A 64 8.93 0.96 10.71
N HIS A 65 7.89 0.52 11.39
CA HIS A 65 7.55 -0.89 11.49
C HIS A 65 6.05 -1.03 11.40
N ILE A 66 5.62 -2.13 10.81
CA ILE A 66 4.19 -2.37 10.68
C ILE A 66 3.51 -2.41 12.03
N ASP A 67 4.19 -2.97 13.03
CA ASP A 67 3.59 -3.08 14.35
C ASP A 67 3.34 -1.75 15.01
N GLU A 68 3.95 -0.68 14.55
CA GLU A 68 3.67 0.62 15.13
C GLU A 68 2.24 1.06 14.90
N LEU A 69 1.55 0.43 13.99
CA LEU A 69 0.16 0.78 13.76
C LEU A 69 -0.70 0.55 14.98
N ILE A 70 -0.28 -0.31 15.90
CA ILE A 70 -1.06 -0.53 17.11
C ILE A 70 -1.10 0.72 17.99
N ASN A 71 -0.19 1.66 17.77
CA ASN A 71 -0.23 2.92 18.50
C ASN A 71 -1.31 3.85 18.00
N VAL A 72 -1.90 3.54 16.87
CA VAL A 72 -2.95 4.37 16.32
C VAL A 72 -4.25 4.03 17.01
N ARG A 73 -5.00 5.06 17.41
CA ARG A 73 -6.25 4.86 18.09
C ARG A 73 -7.18 4.00 17.25
N GLY A 74 -7.70 2.97 17.84
CA GLY A 74 -8.65 2.11 17.13
C GLY A 74 -8.03 0.96 16.39
N ILE A 75 -6.71 0.85 16.34
CA ILE A 75 -6.06 -0.23 15.64
C ILE A 75 -5.35 -1.13 16.63
N GLY A 76 -5.75 -2.38 16.67
CA GLY A 76 -5.13 -3.34 17.55
C GLY A 76 -4.30 -4.34 16.80
N MET A 77 -3.67 -5.24 17.54
CA MET A 77 -2.78 -6.22 16.94
C MET A 77 -3.51 -7.13 15.98
N SER A 78 -4.74 -7.46 16.29
CA SER A 78 -5.49 -8.34 15.42
C SER A 78 -5.74 -7.69 14.06
N THR A 79 -6.01 -6.39 14.04
CA THR A 79 -6.18 -5.68 12.79
C THR A 79 -4.87 -5.63 12.01
N VAL A 80 -3.77 -5.41 12.72
CA VAL A 80 -2.47 -5.38 12.07
C VAL A 80 -2.15 -6.74 11.46
N ASP A 81 -2.40 -7.80 12.23
CA ASP A 81 -2.06 -9.14 11.75
C ASP A 81 -2.83 -9.51 10.50
N ARG A 82 -4.08 -9.09 10.42
CA ARG A 82 -4.88 -9.42 9.26
C ARG A 82 -4.46 -8.65 8.02
N ASN A 83 -3.68 -7.61 8.20
CA ASN A 83 -3.33 -6.75 7.09
C ASN A 83 -1.85 -6.73 6.75
N ARG A 84 -1.05 -7.59 7.38
CA ARG A 84 0.40 -7.50 7.17
C ARG A 84 0.80 -7.61 5.73
N GLU A 85 0.09 -8.42 4.98
CA GLU A 85 0.45 -8.61 3.59
C GLU A 85 -0.01 -7.46 2.71
N ARG A 86 -0.83 -6.58 3.26
CA ARG A 86 -1.33 -5.46 2.49
C ARG A 86 -0.65 -4.16 2.83
N ILE A 87 0.22 -4.16 3.84
CA ILE A 87 0.86 -2.95 4.31
C ILE A 87 2.27 -2.86 3.80
N GLN A 88 2.59 -1.70 3.29
CA GLN A 88 3.91 -1.39 2.81
C GLN A 88 4.39 -0.14 3.53
N LEU A 89 5.66 -0.11 3.87
CA LEU A 89 6.25 1.05 4.50
C LEU A 89 7.15 1.71 3.50
N GLY A 90 6.66 2.76 2.88
CA GLY A 90 7.44 3.46 1.89
C GLY A 90 8.63 4.10 2.54
N GLU A 91 9.74 4.09 1.85
CA GLU A 91 10.91 4.74 2.36
C GLU A 91 10.96 6.13 1.86
N ARG A 92 11.25 7.06 2.75
CA ARG A 92 11.39 8.43 2.35
C ARG A 92 12.81 8.64 1.90
N GLU A 93 12.92 9.42 0.86
CA GLU A 93 14.22 9.78 0.43
C GLU A 93 14.71 10.80 1.34
N THR A 94 15.53 10.50 2.22
CA THR A 94 15.86 11.47 3.17
C THR A 94 17.14 12.12 2.94
N GLU A 95 17.88 11.71 2.15
CA GLU A 95 19.10 12.33 2.02
C GLU A 95 19.20 13.40 1.28
#